data_cc39a0cb62fe628df02a2bdee2a40006
#
_entry.id   cc39a0cb62fe628df02a2bdee2a40006
#
_cell.length_a   1.000
_cell.length_b   1.000
_cell.length_c   1.000
_cell.angle_alpha   90.00
_cell.angle_beta   90.00
_cell.angle_gamma   90.00
#
_symmetry.space_group_name_H-M   'P 1'
#
loop_
_entity.id
_entity.type
_entity.pdbx_description
1 polymer ?
#
loop_
_entity_poly.entity_id
_entity_poly.type
_entity_poly.pdbx_seq_one_letter_code
_entity_poly.pdbx_strand_id
1 'polypeptide(L)'
;MDLNRMKKNIYIIVAMLLLSICSYAQEGAHSSYSPYSIYGIGDIMTEGTAFNKGMGGVGVATRNKRFINYMNPASITARDSLSFMADFGLEQKNTLYRQGNVKSGNNTFNIYDFVMSFPIYRSSAFMVGVTPFSDVGYDFSSIEKNPEII
;
A
#
# COMPACT_ATOMS: atom_id res chain seq x y z
N MET A 1 -18.80 42.11 -1.48
CA MET A 1 -18.83 40.67 -1.22
C MET A 1 -17.38 40.19 -1.32
N ASP A 2 -16.76 39.83 -0.17
CA ASP A 2 -15.30 39.65 -0.06
C ASP A 2 -14.78 38.46 -0.85
N LEU A 3 -13.94 38.70 -1.82
CA LEU A 3 -13.27 37.71 -2.68
C LEU A 3 -12.54 36.64 -1.85
N ASN A 4 -11.97 37.05 -0.71
CA ASN A 4 -11.30 36.15 0.21
C ASN A 4 -12.25 35.17 0.92
N ARG A 5 -13.46 35.60 1.22
CA ARG A 5 -14.51 34.77 1.80
C ARG A 5 -15.04 33.75 0.80
N MET A 6 -15.16 34.10 -0.45
CA MET A 6 -15.53 33.19 -1.53
C MET A 6 -14.46 32.11 -1.75
N LYS A 7 -13.20 32.51 -1.83
CA LYS A 7 -12.08 31.54 -1.97
C LYS A 7 -12.04 30.55 -0.82
N LYS A 8 -12.19 31.01 0.43
CA LYS A 8 -12.22 30.12 1.61
C LYS A 8 -13.39 29.12 1.53
N ASN A 9 -14.57 29.55 1.13
CA ASN A 9 -15.73 28.68 0.99
C ASN A 9 -15.54 27.65 -0.12
N ILE A 10 -14.90 28.01 -1.23
CA ILE A 10 -14.57 27.08 -2.32
C ILE A 10 -13.61 26.00 -1.84
N TYR A 11 -12.57 26.35 -1.07
CA TYR A 11 -11.65 25.35 -0.52
C TYR A 11 -12.34 24.38 0.46
N ILE A 12 -13.26 24.86 1.29
CA ILE A 12 -14.06 24.03 2.20
C ILE A 12 -14.94 23.06 1.41
N ILE A 13 -15.61 23.54 0.36
CA ILE A 13 -16.47 22.70 -0.48
C ILE A 13 -15.64 21.64 -1.21
N VAL A 14 -14.50 22.00 -1.76
CA VAL A 14 -13.59 21.04 -2.43
C VAL A 14 -13.06 20.01 -1.43
N ALA A 15 -12.68 20.42 -0.21
CA ALA A 15 -12.24 19.52 0.84
C ALA A 15 -13.36 18.55 1.27
N MET A 16 -14.61 19.01 1.43
CA MET A 16 -15.76 18.16 1.71
C MET A 16 -16.06 17.17 0.58
N LEU A 17 -15.93 17.61 -0.67
CA LEU A 17 -16.13 16.76 -1.86
C LEU A 17 -15.07 15.67 -1.95
N LEU A 18 -13.81 15.97 -1.62
CA LEU A 18 -12.72 14.98 -1.56
C LEU A 18 -12.92 13.96 -0.42
N LEU A 19 -13.42 14.40 0.74
CA LEU A 19 -13.74 13.52 1.88
C LEU A 19 -14.89 12.56 1.57
N SER A 20 -15.90 12.98 0.80
CA SER A 20 -17.04 12.13 0.45
C SER A 20 -16.67 11.00 -0.53
N ILE A 21 -15.65 11.18 -1.37
CA ILE A 21 -15.17 10.16 -2.29
C ILE A 21 -14.52 8.98 -1.52
N CYS A 22 -13.86 9.26 -0.40
CA CYS A 22 -13.26 8.22 0.45
C CYS A 22 -14.28 7.28 1.10
N SER A 23 -15.52 7.70 1.29
CA SER A 23 -16.55 6.91 1.98
C SER A 23 -17.13 5.76 1.15
N TYR A 24 -17.04 5.81 -0.17
CA TYR A 24 -17.55 4.77 -1.06
C TYR A 24 -16.54 3.65 -1.36
N ALA A 25 -15.31 3.78 -0.90
CA ALA A 25 -14.23 2.83 -1.23
C ALA A 25 -14.21 1.57 -0.32
N GLN A 26 -15.14 1.43 0.66
CA GLN A 26 -15.05 0.39 1.68
C GLN A 26 -15.88 -0.86 1.43
N GLU A 27 -16.77 -0.90 0.46
CA GLU A 27 -17.52 -2.12 0.13
C GLU A 27 -16.74 -2.98 -0.87
N GLY A 28 -16.12 -4.05 -0.38
CA GLY A 28 -15.55 -5.11 -1.21
C GLY A 28 -14.09 -4.99 -1.63
N ALA A 29 -13.32 -4.05 -1.11
CA ALA A 29 -11.88 -3.98 -1.35
C ALA A 29 -11.16 -5.00 -0.44
N HIS A 30 -11.04 -6.25 -0.89
CA HIS A 30 -10.18 -7.22 -0.24
C HIS A 30 -8.71 -6.90 -0.57
N SER A 31 -7.87 -6.78 0.45
CA SER A 31 -6.42 -6.60 0.29
C SER A 31 -5.73 -7.88 -0.19
N SER A 32 -6.34 -9.03 0.08
CA SER A 32 -5.89 -10.35 -0.35
C SER A 32 -7.08 -11.22 -0.76
N TYR A 33 -6.85 -12.19 -1.65
CA TYR A 33 -7.81 -13.27 -1.98
C TYR A 33 -7.17 -14.63 -1.72
N SER A 34 -6.20 -14.70 -0.83
CA SER A 34 -5.53 -15.94 -0.48
C SER A 34 -6.36 -16.77 0.51
N PRO A 35 -6.73 -18.00 0.18
CA PRO A 35 -7.39 -18.88 1.14
C PRO A 35 -6.51 -19.21 2.34
N TYR A 36 -5.20 -19.07 2.21
CA TYR A 36 -4.24 -19.29 3.29
C TYR A 36 -4.22 -18.14 4.30
N SER A 37 -4.68 -16.96 3.93
CA SER A 37 -4.75 -15.78 4.81
C SER A 37 -5.76 -15.91 5.95
N ILE A 38 -6.58 -16.97 5.95
CA ILE A 38 -7.53 -17.31 7.05
C ILE A 38 -6.77 -17.69 8.33
N TYR A 39 -5.58 -18.25 8.20
CA TYR A 39 -4.84 -18.83 9.32
C TYR A 39 -3.80 -17.84 9.85
N GLY A 40 -3.73 -17.75 11.18
CA GLY A 40 -2.72 -16.96 11.87
C GLY A 40 -2.86 -15.46 11.61
N ILE A 41 -1.77 -14.85 11.19
CA ILE A 41 -1.67 -13.40 10.92
C ILE A 41 -1.90 -13.02 9.46
N GLY A 42 -2.36 -13.96 8.63
CA GLY A 42 -2.52 -13.76 7.20
C GLY A 42 -1.25 -14.00 6.37
N ASP A 43 -1.28 -13.54 5.13
CA ASP A 43 -0.11 -13.59 4.25
C ASP A 43 0.85 -12.45 4.60
N ILE A 44 2.07 -12.78 4.99
CA ILE A 44 3.12 -11.80 5.32
C ILE A 44 3.54 -11.08 4.03
N MET A 45 3.54 -9.75 4.08
CA MET A 45 3.99 -8.95 2.95
C MET A 45 5.50 -8.88 2.85
N THR A 46 6.02 -8.82 1.62
CA THR A 46 7.44 -8.57 1.38
C THR A 46 7.78 -7.14 1.78
N GLU A 47 8.71 -6.98 2.70
CA GLU A 47 9.20 -5.68 3.14
C GLU A 47 9.98 -4.94 2.03
N GLY A 48 10.10 -3.64 2.18
CA GLY A 48 10.87 -2.76 1.30
C GLY A 48 10.03 -1.90 0.39
N THR A 49 10.61 -0.78 -0.03
CA THR A 49 10.02 0.14 -1.02
C THR A 49 9.95 -0.51 -2.41
N ALA A 50 9.29 0.15 -3.37
CA ALA A 50 9.22 -0.32 -4.74
C ALA A 50 10.60 -0.65 -5.33
N PHE A 51 11.61 0.14 -4.97
CA PHE A 51 12.99 -0.11 -5.38
C PHE A 51 13.54 -1.44 -4.84
N ASN A 52 13.32 -1.73 -3.56
CA ASN A 52 13.74 -2.99 -2.94
C ASN A 52 12.99 -4.19 -3.53
N LYS A 53 11.66 -4.07 -3.72
CA LYS A 53 10.82 -5.09 -4.33
C LYS A 53 11.25 -5.39 -5.78
N GLY A 54 11.58 -4.36 -6.57
CA GLY A 54 12.11 -4.51 -7.92
C GLY A 54 13.46 -5.25 -8.00
N MET A 55 14.22 -5.27 -6.89
CA MET A 55 15.45 -6.04 -6.75
C MET A 55 15.25 -7.40 -6.04
N GLY A 56 14.03 -7.90 -5.98
CA GLY A 56 13.73 -9.16 -5.31
C GLY A 56 13.74 -9.10 -3.78
N GLY A 57 13.46 -7.93 -3.19
CA GLY A 57 13.43 -7.74 -1.74
C GLY A 57 14.78 -7.47 -1.10
N VAL A 58 15.83 -7.25 -1.89
CA VAL A 58 17.16 -6.91 -1.37
C VAL A 58 17.15 -5.47 -0.84
N GLY A 59 17.51 -5.29 0.44
CA GLY A 59 17.47 -3.96 1.07
C GLY A 59 18.42 -3.77 2.23
N VAL A 60 18.66 -4.81 3.05
CA VAL A 60 19.34 -4.69 4.34
C VAL A 60 20.76 -4.11 4.23
N ALA A 61 21.51 -4.47 3.19
CA ALA A 61 22.88 -3.99 2.97
C ALA A 61 22.98 -2.89 1.89
N THR A 62 21.88 -2.52 1.26
CA THR A 62 21.90 -1.53 0.18
C THR A 62 21.87 -0.11 0.72
N ARG A 63 22.68 0.75 0.15
CA ARG A 63 22.77 2.17 0.48
C ARG A 63 22.72 2.99 -0.81
N ASN A 64 21.60 3.65 -1.05
CA ASN A 64 21.38 4.43 -2.26
C ASN A 64 21.08 5.90 -1.93
N LYS A 65 21.56 6.81 -2.76
CA LYS A 65 21.37 8.25 -2.58
C LYS A 65 20.03 8.78 -3.06
N ARG A 66 19.34 8.01 -3.91
CA ARG A 66 18.13 8.45 -4.64
C ARG A 66 16.85 7.84 -4.12
N PHE A 67 16.93 6.73 -3.38
CA PHE A 67 15.77 5.98 -2.91
C PHE A 67 15.78 5.87 -1.39
N ILE A 68 14.61 5.90 -0.80
CA ILE A 68 14.44 5.59 0.61
C ILE A 68 14.54 4.07 0.76
N ASN A 69 15.29 3.63 1.77
CA ASN A 69 15.38 2.24 2.12
C ASN A 69 15.23 2.08 3.64
N TYR A 70 14.02 1.79 4.08
CA TYR A 70 13.74 1.64 5.50
C TYR A 70 14.22 0.32 6.09
N MET A 71 14.53 -0.69 5.24
CA MET A 71 15.15 -1.95 5.68
C MET A 71 16.58 -1.72 6.19
N ASN A 72 17.24 -0.63 5.75
CA ASN A 72 18.54 -0.20 6.24
C ASN A 72 18.47 1.25 6.71
N PRO A 73 18.18 1.50 8.00
CA PRO A 73 18.05 2.88 8.51
C PRO A 73 19.29 3.75 8.27
N ALA A 74 20.49 3.16 8.23
CA ALA A 74 21.71 3.89 7.94
C ALA A 74 21.77 4.45 6.50
N SER A 75 20.95 3.92 5.59
CA SER A 75 20.89 4.38 4.19
C SER A 75 20.34 5.79 4.05
N ILE A 76 19.52 6.26 4.99
CA ILE A 76 18.91 7.61 4.93
C ILE A 76 19.93 8.73 4.95
N THR A 77 21.13 8.47 5.47
CA THR A 77 22.23 9.45 5.49
C THR A 77 23.12 9.38 4.25
N ALA A 78 22.82 8.49 3.29
CA ALA A 78 23.62 8.34 2.07
C ALA A 78 23.43 9.47 1.04
N ARG A 79 22.40 10.30 1.20
CA ARG A 79 22.07 11.40 0.28
C ARG A 79 23.18 12.45 0.21
N ASP A 80 23.38 13.04 -0.98
CA ASP A 80 24.41 14.07 -1.21
C ASP A 80 24.00 15.45 -0.71
N SER A 81 22.71 15.72 -0.53
CA SER A 81 22.17 17.01 -0.13
C SER A 81 21.15 16.85 1.01
N LEU A 82 20.92 17.95 1.73
CA LEU A 82 19.86 18.04 2.76
C LEU A 82 18.48 18.13 2.09
N SER A 83 18.10 17.10 1.36
CA SER A 83 16.83 17.03 0.64
C SER A 83 15.79 16.19 1.37
N PHE A 84 14.56 16.67 1.38
CA PHE A 84 13.39 15.89 1.73
C PHE A 84 13.17 14.81 0.67
N MET A 85 12.79 13.61 1.12
CA MET A 85 12.42 12.51 0.24
C MET A 85 11.11 11.90 0.73
N ALA A 86 10.25 11.53 -0.21
CA ALA A 86 9.03 10.76 0.05
C ALA A 86 8.96 9.61 -0.94
N ASP A 87 8.49 8.47 -0.47
CA ASP A 87 8.19 7.28 -1.25
C ASP A 87 6.73 6.90 -1.02
N PHE A 88 6.04 6.54 -2.08
CA PHE A 88 4.66 6.11 -2.05
C PHE A 88 4.49 4.91 -2.97
N GLY A 89 4.24 3.77 -2.39
CA GLY A 89 4.17 2.50 -3.09
C GLY A 89 2.74 2.01 -3.34
N LEU A 90 2.49 1.64 -4.59
CA LEU A 90 1.26 0.99 -5.04
C LEU A 90 1.61 -0.39 -5.60
N GLU A 91 0.81 -1.37 -5.28
CA GLU A 91 0.95 -2.74 -5.77
C GLU A 91 -0.35 -3.22 -6.38
N GLN A 92 -0.27 -3.76 -7.59
CA GLN A 92 -1.35 -4.51 -8.21
C GLN A 92 -0.91 -5.97 -8.34
N LYS A 93 -1.66 -6.87 -7.70
CA LYS A 93 -1.38 -8.30 -7.70
C LYS A 93 -2.51 -9.05 -8.40
N ASN A 94 -2.14 -9.79 -9.46
CA ASN A 94 -3.05 -10.70 -10.14
C ASN A 94 -2.71 -12.12 -9.70
N THR A 95 -3.65 -12.80 -9.06
CA THR A 95 -3.45 -14.15 -8.55
C THR A 95 -4.40 -15.10 -9.25
N LEU A 96 -3.87 -16.21 -9.77
CA LEU A 96 -4.63 -17.29 -10.38
C LEU A 96 -4.50 -18.55 -9.52
N TYR A 97 -5.61 -18.94 -8.90
CA TYR A 97 -5.71 -20.21 -8.19
C TYR A 97 -6.24 -21.28 -9.15
N ARG A 98 -5.63 -22.46 -9.12
CA ARG A 98 -6.05 -23.59 -9.95
C ARG A 98 -6.07 -24.86 -9.11
N GLN A 99 -7.22 -25.55 -9.12
CA GLN A 99 -7.37 -26.84 -8.50
C GLN A 99 -8.15 -27.77 -9.46
N GLY A 100 -7.45 -28.71 -10.07
CA GLY A 100 -8.04 -29.56 -11.12
C GLY A 100 -8.54 -28.73 -12.30
N ASN A 101 -9.86 -28.79 -12.56
CA ASN A 101 -10.52 -28.04 -13.63
C ASN A 101 -11.07 -26.67 -13.17
N VAL A 102 -11.05 -26.37 -11.88
CA VAL A 102 -11.52 -25.11 -11.34
C VAL A 102 -10.40 -24.09 -11.36
N LYS A 103 -10.70 -22.90 -11.86
CA LYS A 103 -9.79 -21.76 -11.89
C LYS A 103 -10.48 -20.53 -11.29
N SER A 104 -9.80 -19.83 -10.42
CA SER A 104 -10.24 -18.55 -9.88
C SER A 104 -9.14 -17.50 -10.09
N GLY A 105 -9.47 -16.40 -10.75
CA GLY A 105 -8.59 -15.29 -10.98
C GLY A 105 -9.03 -14.08 -10.17
N ASN A 106 -8.14 -13.52 -9.37
CA ASN A 106 -8.42 -12.36 -8.53
C ASN A 106 -7.38 -11.28 -8.77
N ASN A 107 -7.83 -10.04 -8.72
CA ASN A 107 -7.01 -8.84 -8.85
C ASN A 107 -7.16 -8.03 -7.57
N THR A 108 -6.04 -7.70 -6.94
CA THR A 108 -6.00 -6.82 -5.77
C THR A 108 -5.14 -5.60 -6.08
N PHE A 109 -5.56 -4.45 -5.54
CA PHE A 109 -4.82 -3.19 -5.64
C PHE A 109 -4.63 -2.64 -4.24
N ASN A 110 -3.38 -2.53 -3.81
CA ASN A 110 -3.03 -2.15 -2.45
C ASN A 110 -2.02 -1.00 -2.44
N ILE A 111 -2.15 -0.15 -1.41
CA ILE A 111 -1.09 0.76 -1.00
C ILE A 111 -0.18 -0.03 -0.06
N TYR A 112 1.09 -0.21 -0.41
CA TYR A 112 1.98 -1.04 0.39
C TYR A 112 3.02 -0.26 1.17
N ASP A 113 3.31 1.00 0.83
CA ASP A 113 4.12 1.86 1.68
C ASP A 113 3.82 3.34 1.47
N PHE A 114 4.07 4.09 2.53
CA PHE A 114 4.18 5.53 2.51
C PHE A 114 5.29 5.92 3.49
N VAL A 115 6.42 6.36 2.98
CA VAL A 115 7.59 6.66 3.79
C VAL A 115 8.14 8.04 3.44
N MET A 116 8.41 8.84 4.47
CA MET A 116 9.02 10.16 4.35
C MET A 116 10.32 10.22 5.13
N SER A 117 11.30 10.94 4.59
CA SER A 117 12.60 11.13 5.20
C SER A 117 13.00 12.60 5.20
N PHE A 118 13.34 13.11 6.37
CA PHE A 118 13.69 14.50 6.62
C PHE A 118 15.16 14.58 7.03
N PRO A 119 15.97 15.41 6.39
CA PRO A 119 17.31 15.68 6.86
C PRO A 119 17.28 16.56 8.11
N ILE A 120 18.08 16.21 9.11
CA ILE A 120 18.28 17.03 10.31
C ILE A 120 19.63 17.76 10.19
N TYR A 121 20.66 17.02 9.84
CA TYR A 121 22.02 17.51 9.67
C TYR A 121 22.75 16.67 8.62
N ARG A 122 24.00 17.02 8.27
CA ARG A 122 24.80 16.36 7.22
C ARG A 122 24.90 14.83 7.39
N SER A 123 24.96 14.36 8.63
CA SER A 123 25.10 12.92 8.97
C SER A 123 23.89 12.36 9.72
N SER A 124 22.81 13.13 9.84
CA SER A 124 21.62 12.73 10.59
C SER A 124 20.38 13.01 9.78
N ALA A 125 19.46 12.04 9.78
CA ALA A 125 18.16 12.18 9.16
C ALA A 125 17.10 11.43 10.00
N PHE A 126 15.87 11.87 9.88
CA PHE A 126 14.70 11.25 10.48
C PHE A 126 13.85 10.63 9.38
N MET A 127 13.30 9.48 9.65
CA MET A 127 12.40 8.78 8.75
C MET A 127 11.16 8.33 9.50
N VAL A 128 10.01 8.54 8.88
CA VAL A 128 8.71 8.06 9.36
C VAL A 128 7.95 7.47 8.20
N GLY A 129 7.24 6.38 8.45
CA GLY A 129 6.43 5.75 7.42
C GLY A 129 5.40 4.79 7.99
N VAL A 130 4.50 4.37 7.13
CA VAL A 130 3.49 3.35 7.38
C VAL A 130 3.63 2.30 6.30
N THR A 131 3.78 1.05 6.73
CA THR A 131 3.86 -0.11 5.85
C THR A 131 2.97 -1.21 6.39
N PRO A 132 2.16 -1.89 5.56
CA PRO A 132 1.40 -3.02 6.02
C PRO A 132 2.33 -4.18 6.34
N PHE A 133 2.00 -4.93 7.39
CA PHE A 133 2.76 -6.10 7.83
C PHE A 133 2.24 -7.39 7.18
N SER A 134 0.92 -7.51 7.08
CA SER A 134 0.28 -8.69 6.50
C SER A 134 -1.04 -8.32 5.84
N ASP A 135 -1.48 -9.16 4.92
CA ASP A 135 -2.77 -9.06 4.24
C ASP A 135 -3.68 -10.19 4.67
N VAL A 136 -4.93 -9.83 4.99
CA VAL A 136 -6.00 -10.80 5.29
C VAL A 136 -7.19 -10.47 4.41
N GLY A 137 -7.70 -11.46 3.71
CA GLY A 137 -8.92 -11.31 2.93
C GLY A 137 -9.20 -12.57 2.12
N TYR A 138 -10.43 -13.04 2.19
CA TYR A 138 -10.94 -14.13 1.36
C TYR A 138 -12.45 -13.97 1.20
N ASP A 139 -12.95 -14.40 0.07
CA ASP A 139 -14.37 -14.51 -0.21
C ASP A 139 -14.66 -15.89 -0.80
N PHE A 140 -15.53 -16.61 -0.14
CA PHE A 140 -16.04 -17.88 -0.63
C PHE A 140 -17.54 -17.77 -0.89
N SER A 141 -17.91 -17.65 -2.14
CA SER A 141 -19.29 -17.83 -2.57
C SER A 141 -19.44 -19.21 -3.22
N SER A 142 -20.02 -20.18 -2.53
CA SER A 142 -20.49 -21.43 -3.13
C SER A 142 -21.94 -21.23 -3.56
N ILE A 143 -22.20 -21.12 -4.85
CA ILE A 143 -23.54 -21.27 -5.40
C ILE A 143 -23.77 -22.78 -5.47
N GLU A 144 -24.32 -23.35 -4.40
CA GLU A 144 -24.85 -24.71 -4.43
C GLU A 144 -26.09 -24.70 -5.33
N LYS A 145 -25.91 -25.07 -6.60
CA LYS A 145 -27.03 -25.44 -7.45
C LYS A 145 -27.53 -26.79 -6.96
N ASN A 146 -28.48 -26.77 -6.02
CA ASN A 146 -29.24 -27.95 -5.65
C ASN A 146 -30.37 -28.08 -6.69
N PRO A 147 -30.33 -29.03 -7.64
CA PRO A 147 -31.37 -29.18 -8.65
C PRO A 147 -32.61 -29.98 -8.13
N GLU A 148 -32.68 -30.30 -6.85
CA GLU A 148 -33.70 -31.17 -6.29
C GLU A 148 -34.77 -30.48 -5.41
N ILE A 149 -35.01 -29.19 -5.60
CA ILE A 149 -36.22 -28.59 -5.00
C ILE A 149 -37.09 -28.03 -6.14
N ILE A 150 -37.78 -28.93 -6.80
CA ILE A 150 -39.04 -28.66 -7.53
C ILE A 150 -40.16 -29.45 -6.86
#